data_058a19aedcfa3fcefc7e1c6977f30960
#
_entry.id   058a19aedcfa3fcefc7e1c6977f30960
#
_cell.length_a   1.000
_cell.length_b   1.000
_cell.length_c   1.000
_cell.angle_alpha   90.00
_cell.angle_beta   90.00
_cell.angle_gamma   90.00
#
_symmetry.space_group_name_H-M   'P 1'
#
loop_
_entity.id
_entity.type
_entity.pdbx_description
1 polymer ?
#
loop_
_entity_poly.entity_id
_entity_poly.type
_entity_poly.pdbx_seq_one_letter_code
_entity_poly.pdbx_strand_id
1 'polypeptide(L)'
;MSQQTVQQSLDPPADMAKNGQVENLFPTPVFWYVLKNVDALNAELRDLILEQERAAPSMVKSNQGGWQSPTDFFRWQGPAVATLRNYARRAVEVATSRVVPQNLKIEFHLSSWAAVNRKGHYNTTHVHPMATWSGVYYVDPGDEDPDSPGGLLEFEHPIMASVMTFFPGVLPSARLVRPEAGMMILFPSYLQHSVRMYTGERPRICVPFNAHIRISGT
;
A
#
# COMPACT_ATOMS: atom_id res chain seq x y z
N MET A 1 -43.63 38.37 42.42
CA MET A 1 -43.76 37.23 41.52
C MET A 1 -42.36 36.86 41.04
N SER A 2 -41.75 35.84 41.65
CA SER A 2 -40.40 35.36 41.29
C SER A 2 -40.51 34.38 40.13
N GLN A 3 -39.88 34.71 39.00
CA GLN A 3 -39.71 33.78 37.92
C GLN A 3 -38.66 32.76 38.30
N GLN A 4 -39.07 31.55 38.60
CA GLN A 4 -38.17 30.41 38.65
C GLN A 4 -37.82 30.00 37.22
N THR A 5 -36.59 30.28 36.82
CA THR A 5 -35.98 29.74 35.60
C THR A 5 -35.70 28.27 35.84
N VAL A 6 -36.49 27.40 35.25
CA VAL A 6 -36.22 25.96 35.24
C VAL A 6 -35.02 25.72 34.29
N GLN A 7 -33.85 25.55 34.89
CA GLN A 7 -32.67 25.12 34.14
C GLN A 7 -32.86 23.61 33.87
N GLN A 8 -33.31 23.29 32.65
CA GLN A 8 -33.34 21.91 32.20
C GLN A 8 -31.91 21.41 32.11
N SER A 9 -31.60 20.32 32.84
CA SER A 9 -30.33 19.58 32.75
C SER A 9 -30.18 19.13 31.30
N LEU A 10 -29.03 19.50 30.66
CA LEU A 10 -28.64 19.08 29.33
C LEU A 10 -27.86 17.75 29.35
N ASP A 11 -27.97 17.02 30.44
CA ASP A 11 -27.34 15.70 30.51
C ASP A 11 -28.03 14.74 29.56
N PRO A 12 -27.28 14.09 28.66
CA PRO A 12 -27.85 13.14 27.72
C PRO A 12 -28.49 11.96 28.49
N PRO A 13 -29.60 11.39 27.98
CA PRO A 13 -30.19 10.22 28.59
C PRO A 13 -29.16 9.11 28.81
N ALA A 14 -29.18 8.47 29.97
CA ALA A 14 -28.18 7.44 30.35
C ALA A 14 -28.18 6.21 29.44
N ASP A 15 -29.16 6.05 28.57
CA ASP A 15 -29.28 4.98 27.58
C ASP A 15 -28.66 5.33 26.21
N MET A 16 -28.35 6.59 25.93
CA MET A 16 -27.68 6.97 24.66
C MET A 16 -26.35 6.28 24.47
N ALA A 17 -25.54 6.13 25.53
CA ALA A 17 -24.27 5.44 25.48
C ALA A 17 -24.41 3.93 25.19
N LYS A 18 -25.57 3.33 25.50
CA LYS A 18 -25.84 1.90 25.31
C LYS A 18 -26.45 1.58 23.96
N ASN A 19 -27.16 2.54 23.36
CA ASN A 19 -27.93 2.34 22.12
C ASN A 19 -27.30 3.03 20.91
N GLY A 20 -26.17 3.74 21.09
CA GLY A 20 -25.43 4.35 20.00
C GLY A 20 -24.82 3.29 19.08
N GLN A 21 -25.02 3.43 17.78
CA GLN A 21 -24.38 2.60 16.75
C GLN A 21 -23.30 3.39 16.05
N VAL A 22 -22.17 2.72 15.73
CA VAL A 22 -21.08 3.30 14.97
C VAL A 22 -21.00 2.58 13.63
N GLU A 23 -21.06 3.34 12.55
CA GLU A 23 -20.86 2.84 11.20
C GLU A 23 -19.63 3.53 10.57
N ASN A 24 -18.70 2.75 10.03
CA ASN A 24 -17.56 3.27 9.29
C ASN A 24 -17.96 3.50 7.83
N LEU A 25 -18.25 4.75 7.47
CA LEU A 25 -18.56 5.13 6.09
C LEU A 25 -17.28 5.30 5.28
N PHE A 26 -17.26 4.69 4.08
CA PHE A 26 -16.17 4.80 3.10
C PHE A 26 -14.80 4.35 3.63
N PRO A 27 -14.68 3.17 4.24
CA PRO A 27 -13.40 2.67 4.72
C PRO A 27 -12.43 2.48 3.55
N THR A 28 -11.15 2.77 3.79
CA THR A 28 -10.07 2.50 2.85
C THR A 28 -9.42 1.17 3.22
N PRO A 29 -9.74 0.05 2.53
CA PRO A 29 -9.20 -1.25 2.89
C PRO A 29 -7.75 -1.38 2.43
N VAL A 30 -6.87 -1.78 3.34
CA VAL A 30 -5.47 -2.12 3.05
C VAL A 30 -5.22 -3.53 3.55
N PHE A 31 -4.67 -4.38 2.69
CA PHE A 31 -4.40 -5.79 2.99
C PHE A 31 -2.92 -6.00 3.21
N TRP A 32 -2.59 -6.72 4.28
CA TRP A 32 -1.23 -6.99 4.72
C TRP A 32 -0.98 -8.48 4.72
N TYR A 33 0.09 -8.89 4.05
CA TYR A 33 0.53 -10.28 4.03
C TYR A 33 2.00 -10.32 4.42
N VAL A 34 2.39 -11.25 5.28
CA VAL A 34 3.79 -11.55 5.59
C VAL A 34 4.04 -13.00 5.21
N LEU A 35 4.70 -13.18 4.07
CA LEU A 35 5.04 -14.50 3.56
C LEU A 35 6.20 -15.07 4.37
N LYS A 36 6.09 -16.33 4.76
CA LYS A 36 7.12 -17.05 5.53
C LYS A 36 7.98 -17.93 4.64
N ASN A 37 9.19 -18.22 5.09
CA ASN A 37 10.14 -19.11 4.38
C ASN A 37 10.46 -18.64 2.95
N VAL A 38 10.66 -17.35 2.77
CA VAL A 38 10.87 -16.72 1.46
C VAL A 38 12.33 -16.37 1.17
N ASP A 39 13.27 -16.80 1.99
CA ASP A 39 14.68 -16.42 1.84
C ASP A 39 15.25 -16.84 0.48
N ALA A 40 15.01 -18.09 0.05
CA ALA A 40 15.44 -18.58 -1.25
C ALA A 40 14.73 -17.83 -2.41
N LEU A 41 13.41 -17.57 -2.30
CA LEU A 41 12.65 -16.78 -3.25
C LEU A 41 13.23 -15.38 -3.37
N ASN A 42 13.48 -14.72 -2.25
CA ASN A 42 13.99 -13.35 -2.22
C ASN A 42 15.42 -13.26 -2.75
N ALA A 43 16.27 -14.26 -2.47
CA ALA A 43 17.62 -14.30 -3.02
C ALA A 43 17.60 -14.39 -4.55
N GLU A 44 16.80 -15.28 -5.14
CA GLU A 44 16.68 -15.42 -6.59
C GLU A 44 16.09 -14.15 -7.24
N LEU A 45 15.04 -13.58 -6.64
CA LEU A 45 14.43 -12.32 -7.12
C LEU A 45 15.43 -11.16 -7.06
N ARG A 46 16.17 -11.03 -5.96
CA ARG A 46 17.19 -9.98 -5.80
C ARG A 46 18.25 -10.06 -6.88
N ASP A 47 18.82 -11.25 -7.08
CA ASP A 47 19.91 -11.45 -8.03
C ASP A 47 19.45 -11.15 -9.46
N LEU A 48 18.26 -11.62 -9.84
CA LEU A 48 17.64 -11.33 -11.12
C LEU A 48 17.39 -9.83 -11.32
N ILE A 49 16.86 -9.15 -10.32
CA ILE A 49 16.55 -7.71 -10.39
C ILE A 49 17.82 -6.88 -10.52
N LEU A 50 18.85 -7.19 -9.74
CA LEU A 50 20.13 -6.49 -9.80
C LEU A 50 20.90 -6.76 -11.11
N GLU A 51 20.73 -7.91 -11.73
CA GLU A 51 21.23 -8.20 -13.07
C GLU A 51 20.56 -7.31 -14.12
N GLN A 52 19.24 -7.22 -14.11
CA GLN A 52 18.47 -6.37 -15.03
C GLN A 52 18.75 -4.87 -14.82
N GLU A 53 18.94 -4.44 -13.58
CA GLU A 53 19.35 -3.07 -13.28
C GLU A 53 20.67 -2.69 -13.97
N ARG A 54 21.64 -3.62 -13.99
CA ARG A 54 22.93 -3.37 -14.68
C ARG A 54 22.82 -3.38 -16.20
N ALA A 55 21.82 -4.10 -16.72
CA ALA A 55 21.67 -4.33 -18.16
C ALA A 55 20.80 -3.26 -18.87
N ALA A 56 19.93 -2.54 -18.15
CA ALA A 56 18.95 -1.66 -18.76
C ALA A 56 18.83 -0.31 -18.03
N PRO A 57 18.55 0.79 -18.77
CA PRO A 57 18.30 2.10 -18.16
C PRO A 57 17.00 2.08 -17.33
N SER A 58 16.92 3.00 -16.36
CA SER A 58 15.72 3.17 -15.53
C SER A 58 14.58 3.81 -16.32
N MET A 59 13.37 3.31 -16.09
CA MET A 59 12.15 4.05 -16.40
C MET A 59 11.94 5.16 -15.37
N VAL A 60 11.59 6.36 -15.83
CA VAL A 60 11.35 7.52 -14.95
C VAL A 60 9.83 7.72 -14.79
N LYS A 61 9.33 7.62 -13.56
CA LYS A 61 7.95 7.84 -13.16
C LYS A 61 7.90 8.68 -11.86
N SER A 62 7.44 8.09 -10.76
CA SER A 62 7.50 8.73 -9.43
C SER A 62 8.88 8.61 -8.77
N ASN A 63 9.74 7.73 -9.27
CA ASN A 63 11.07 7.47 -8.74
C ASN A 63 11.99 8.68 -8.97
N GLN A 64 12.70 9.07 -7.91
CA GLN A 64 13.75 10.07 -7.94
C GLN A 64 15.07 9.39 -7.61
N GLY A 65 15.95 9.27 -8.61
CA GLY A 65 17.23 8.60 -8.52
C GLY A 65 17.19 7.06 -8.62
N GLY A 66 16.12 6.41 -8.16
CA GLY A 66 16.00 4.95 -8.15
C GLY A 66 15.84 4.33 -9.53
N TRP A 67 16.29 3.08 -9.67
CA TRP A 67 16.05 2.30 -10.88
C TRP A 67 14.67 1.65 -10.84
N GLN A 68 14.00 1.65 -11.98
CA GLN A 68 12.72 1.00 -12.21
C GLN A 68 12.72 0.31 -13.56
N SER A 69 12.29 -0.95 -13.60
CA SER A 69 12.12 -1.69 -14.85
C SER A 69 10.88 -1.21 -15.63
N PRO A 70 10.72 -1.61 -16.91
CA PRO A 70 9.44 -1.63 -17.59
C PRO A 70 8.35 -2.37 -16.79
N THR A 71 7.07 -2.18 -17.14
CA THR A 71 5.92 -2.72 -16.39
C THR A 71 5.59 -4.18 -16.72
N ASP A 72 6.58 -4.98 -17.00
CA ASP A 72 6.49 -6.36 -17.48
C ASP A 72 7.17 -7.40 -16.57
N PHE A 73 7.54 -7.03 -15.34
CA PHE A 73 8.29 -7.91 -14.43
C PHE A 73 7.67 -9.31 -14.31
N PHE A 74 6.35 -9.43 -14.18
CA PHE A 74 5.69 -10.75 -14.10
C PHE A 74 5.73 -11.57 -15.41
N ARG A 75 6.32 -11.04 -16.48
CA ARG A 75 6.61 -11.78 -17.72
C ARG A 75 8.06 -12.26 -17.81
N TRP A 76 8.93 -11.81 -16.89
CA TRP A 76 10.30 -12.30 -16.85
C TRP A 76 10.32 -13.79 -16.57
N GLN A 77 11.35 -14.47 -17.08
CA GLN A 77 11.50 -15.91 -16.90
C GLN A 77 12.06 -16.23 -15.51
N GLY A 78 11.70 -17.39 -14.99
CA GLY A 78 12.22 -17.91 -13.73
C GLY A 78 11.13 -18.36 -12.75
N PRO A 79 11.43 -19.40 -11.93
CA PRO A 79 10.48 -19.94 -10.97
C PRO A 79 10.10 -18.94 -9.86
N ALA A 80 11.05 -18.11 -9.44
CA ALA A 80 10.80 -17.08 -8.43
C ALA A 80 9.79 -16.02 -8.91
N VAL A 81 9.90 -15.58 -10.18
CA VAL A 81 8.95 -14.64 -10.78
C VAL A 81 7.56 -15.27 -10.89
N ALA A 82 7.48 -16.52 -11.34
CA ALA A 82 6.21 -17.25 -11.43
C ALA A 82 5.55 -17.42 -10.04
N THR A 83 6.34 -17.73 -9.02
CA THR A 83 5.89 -17.86 -7.63
C THR A 83 5.35 -16.53 -7.11
N LEU A 84 6.10 -15.44 -7.24
CA LEU A 84 5.66 -14.13 -6.79
C LEU A 84 4.41 -13.64 -7.52
N ARG A 85 4.33 -13.88 -8.83
CA ARG A 85 3.12 -13.58 -9.63
C ARG A 85 1.88 -14.33 -9.08
N ASN A 86 2.03 -15.60 -8.72
CA ASN A 86 0.93 -16.38 -8.15
C ASN A 86 0.49 -15.84 -6.78
N TYR A 87 1.42 -15.42 -5.93
CA TYR A 87 1.10 -14.76 -4.66
C TYR A 87 0.35 -13.44 -4.89
N ALA A 88 0.82 -12.60 -5.82
CA ALA A 88 0.16 -11.34 -6.15
C ALA A 88 -1.27 -11.58 -6.70
N ARG A 89 -1.45 -12.56 -7.59
CA ARG A 89 -2.78 -12.96 -8.07
C ARG A 89 -3.70 -13.37 -6.93
N ARG A 90 -3.22 -14.23 -6.04
CA ARG A 90 -4.02 -14.70 -4.91
C ARG A 90 -4.38 -13.56 -3.95
N ALA A 91 -3.46 -12.64 -3.68
CA ALA A 91 -3.73 -11.46 -2.87
C ALA A 91 -4.84 -10.60 -3.48
N VAL A 92 -4.81 -10.36 -4.80
CA VAL A 92 -5.84 -9.59 -5.52
C VAL A 92 -7.19 -10.32 -5.48
N GLU A 93 -7.22 -11.64 -5.70
CA GLU A 93 -8.45 -12.43 -5.61
C GLU A 93 -9.10 -12.32 -4.23
N VAL A 94 -8.30 -12.53 -3.17
CA VAL A 94 -8.79 -12.44 -1.78
C VAL A 94 -9.26 -11.03 -1.44
N ALA A 95 -8.49 -10.00 -1.78
CA ALA A 95 -8.87 -8.61 -1.50
C ALA A 95 -10.17 -8.24 -2.23
N THR A 96 -10.27 -8.59 -3.51
CA THR A 96 -11.45 -8.28 -4.32
C THR A 96 -12.70 -8.99 -3.79
N SER A 97 -12.59 -10.25 -3.40
CA SER A 97 -13.72 -11.01 -2.85
C SER A 97 -14.24 -10.47 -1.51
N ARG A 98 -13.47 -9.62 -0.83
CA ARG A 98 -13.88 -8.96 0.42
C ARG A 98 -14.66 -7.66 0.21
N VAL A 99 -14.53 -7.05 -0.96
CA VAL A 99 -15.15 -5.74 -1.25
C VAL A 99 -16.19 -5.79 -2.37
N VAL A 100 -16.19 -6.85 -3.18
CA VAL A 100 -17.12 -7.02 -4.31
C VAL A 100 -18.11 -8.14 -3.99
N PRO A 101 -19.42 -7.98 -4.32
CA PRO A 101 -20.42 -9.04 -4.18
C PRO A 101 -20.00 -10.33 -4.91
N GLN A 102 -20.25 -11.49 -4.26
CA GLN A 102 -19.76 -12.79 -4.74
C GLN A 102 -20.44 -13.29 -6.02
N ASN A 103 -21.56 -12.72 -6.41
CA ASN A 103 -22.29 -13.08 -7.63
C ASN A 103 -21.72 -12.45 -8.90
N LEU A 104 -20.69 -11.62 -8.80
CA LEU A 104 -20.06 -10.96 -9.94
C LEU A 104 -18.88 -11.77 -10.47
N LYS A 105 -18.81 -11.92 -11.79
CA LYS A 105 -17.64 -12.49 -12.45
C LYS A 105 -16.51 -11.45 -12.53
N ILE A 106 -15.35 -11.80 -12.01
CA ILE A 106 -14.19 -10.93 -11.94
C ILE A 106 -13.10 -11.47 -12.83
N GLU A 107 -12.63 -10.64 -13.75
CA GLU A 107 -11.45 -10.88 -14.57
C GLU A 107 -10.45 -9.77 -14.29
N PHE A 108 -9.16 -10.10 -14.21
CA PHE A 108 -8.13 -9.09 -14.02
C PHE A 108 -6.80 -9.47 -14.66
N HIS A 109 -6.02 -8.46 -14.97
CA HIS A 109 -4.63 -8.61 -15.36
C HIS A 109 -3.72 -7.80 -14.43
N LEU A 110 -2.47 -8.25 -14.30
CA LEU A 110 -1.45 -7.58 -13.50
C LEU A 110 -0.43 -6.92 -14.42
N SER A 111 -0.08 -5.69 -14.11
CA SER A 111 1.16 -5.04 -14.55
C SER A 111 2.09 -4.89 -13.35
N SER A 112 3.40 -5.06 -13.54
CA SER A 112 4.36 -5.09 -12.43
C SER A 112 5.74 -4.65 -12.89
N TRP A 113 6.52 -4.11 -11.99
CA TRP A 113 7.89 -3.69 -12.26
C TRP A 113 8.79 -3.98 -11.06
N ALA A 114 10.08 -4.11 -11.31
CA ALA A 114 11.07 -4.14 -10.25
C ALA A 114 11.53 -2.72 -9.94
N ALA A 115 11.81 -2.44 -8.68
CA ALA A 115 12.33 -1.15 -8.23
C ALA A 115 13.51 -1.34 -7.26
N VAL A 116 14.57 -0.58 -7.49
CA VAL A 116 15.79 -0.57 -6.67
C VAL A 116 16.07 0.85 -6.22
N ASN A 117 16.03 1.08 -4.92
CA ASN A 117 16.40 2.35 -4.31
C ASN A 117 17.74 2.22 -3.57
N ARG A 118 18.59 3.22 -3.72
CA ARG A 118 19.84 3.40 -2.98
C ARG A 118 19.79 4.68 -2.17
N LYS A 119 20.82 4.94 -1.39
CA LYS A 119 20.93 6.15 -0.57
C LYS A 119 20.61 7.42 -1.36
N GLY A 120 19.70 8.22 -0.82
CA GLY A 120 19.21 9.45 -1.43
C GLY A 120 18.04 9.27 -2.40
N HIS A 121 17.66 8.04 -2.73
CA HIS A 121 16.54 7.76 -3.63
C HIS A 121 15.20 7.71 -2.89
N TYR A 122 14.13 8.15 -3.57
CA TYR A 122 12.78 8.19 -3.02
C TYR A 122 11.73 8.11 -4.13
N ASN A 123 10.46 8.03 -3.75
CA ASN A 123 9.35 8.19 -4.69
C ASN A 123 8.46 9.33 -4.24
N THR A 124 8.14 10.25 -5.14
CA THR A 124 7.19 11.33 -4.88
C THR A 124 5.80 10.79 -4.63
N THR A 125 4.94 11.57 -3.95
CA THR A 125 3.53 11.23 -3.77
C THR A 125 2.83 11.05 -5.12
N HIS A 126 2.13 9.93 -5.27
CA HIS A 126 1.42 9.56 -6.50
C HIS A 126 0.28 8.59 -6.23
N VAL A 127 -0.50 8.33 -7.27
CA VAL A 127 -1.54 7.31 -7.37
C VAL A 127 -1.34 6.50 -8.66
N HIS A 128 -2.08 5.42 -8.83
CA HIS A 128 -2.05 4.60 -10.05
C HIS A 128 -3.39 4.69 -10.80
N PRO A 129 -3.57 5.68 -11.68
CA PRO A 129 -4.79 5.82 -12.46
C PRO A 129 -5.10 4.57 -13.29
N MET A 130 -6.39 4.28 -13.48
CA MET A 130 -6.89 3.14 -14.27
C MET A 130 -6.65 1.74 -13.65
N ALA A 131 -5.93 1.61 -12.55
CA ALA A 131 -5.88 0.38 -11.78
C ALA A 131 -7.00 0.34 -10.74
N THR A 132 -7.37 -0.84 -10.28
CA THR A 132 -8.29 -1.05 -9.15
C THR A 132 -7.50 -1.19 -7.86
N TRP A 133 -6.50 -2.07 -7.88
CA TRP A 133 -5.59 -2.28 -6.76
C TRP A 133 -4.16 -1.94 -7.16
N SER A 134 -3.43 -1.39 -6.22
CA SER A 134 -1.97 -1.30 -6.25
C SER A 134 -1.41 -2.16 -5.14
N GLY A 135 -0.26 -2.76 -5.37
CA GLY A 135 0.42 -3.55 -4.37
C GLY A 135 1.92 -3.44 -4.49
N VAL A 136 2.61 -3.87 -3.45
CA VAL A 136 4.07 -3.95 -3.41
C VAL A 136 4.50 -5.17 -2.63
N TYR A 137 5.48 -5.92 -3.17
CA TYR A 137 6.19 -6.97 -2.45
C TYR A 137 7.61 -6.53 -2.17
N TYR A 138 8.06 -6.72 -0.93
CA TYR A 138 9.41 -6.36 -0.51
C TYR A 138 10.35 -7.56 -0.55
N VAL A 139 11.29 -7.52 -1.48
CA VAL A 139 12.31 -8.55 -1.68
C VAL A 139 13.44 -8.38 -0.67
N ASP A 140 13.98 -7.17 -0.58
CA ASP A 140 15.01 -6.77 0.40
C ASP A 140 14.70 -5.34 0.86
N PRO A 141 14.39 -5.11 2.15
CA PRO A 141 14.15 -3.76 2.66
C PRO A 141 15.42 -2.90 2.74
N GLY A 142 16.60 -3.48 2.51
CA GLY A 142 17.88 -2.82 2.69
C GLY A 142 18.38 -2.89 4.14
N ASP A 143 19.09 -1.84 4.55
CA ASP A 143 19.69 -1.72 5.88
C ASP A 143 19.44 -0.35 6.53
N GLU A 144 18.24 0.20 6.27
CA GLU A 144 17.80 1.44 6.92
C GLU A 144 17.80 1.29 8.43
N ASP A 145 18.30 2.31 9.13
CA ASP A 145 18.23 2.37 10.59
C ASP A 145 16.77 2.22 11.05
N PRO A 146 16.47 1.32 12.00
CA PRO A 146 15.12 1.15 12.54
C PRO A 146 14.46 2.42 13.08
N ASP A 147 15.24 3.35 13.59
CA ASP A 147 14.76 4.62 14.14
C ASP A 147 14.68 5.74 13.08
N SER A 148 15.27 5.52 11.89
CA SER A 148 15.21 6.46 10.77
C SER A 148 13.80 6.47 10.14
N PRO A 149 13.29 7.62 9.71
CA PRO A 149 12.09 7.70 8.88
C PRO A 149 12.38 7.36 7.41
N GLY A 150 13.60 7.04 7.04
CA GLY A 150 14.01 6.75 5.67
C GLY A 150 13.40 5.45 5.12
N GLY A 151 13.23 5.36 3.80
CA GLY A 151 12.75 4.17 3.11
C GLY A 151 11.32 3.72 3.44
N LEU A 152 10.62 4.42 4.35
CA LEU A 152 9.24 4.09 4.73
C LEU A 152 8.29 4.32 3.56
N LEU A 153 7.32 3.41 3.40
CA LEU A 153 6.14 3.66 2.60
C LEU A 153 5.20 4.55 3.41
N GLU A 154 4.75 5.64 2.83
CA GLU A 154 3.82 6.59 3.43
C GLU A 154 2.51 6.60 2.66
N PHE A 155 1.40 6.33 3.35
CA PHE A 155 0.06 6.51 2.84
C PHE A 155 -0.51 7.80 3.41
N GLU A 156 -0.95 8.71 2.55
CA GLU A 156 -1.62 9.93 2.96
C GLU A 156 -3.08 9.66 3.33
N HIS A 157 -3.61 10.43 4.27
CA HIS A 157 -5.02 10.32 4.63
C HIS A 157 -5.89 10.69 3.42
N PRO A 158 -6.81 9.80 2.95
CA PRO A 158 -7.55 10.03 1.70
C PRO A 158 -8.51 11.21 1.75
N ILE A 159 -8.88 11.66 2.97
CA ILE A 159 -9.76 12.81 3.20
C ILE A 159 -8.98 13.86 3.98
N MET A 160 -8.19 14.67 3.29
CA MET A 160 -7.34 15.69 3.93
C MET A 160 -8.10 16.68 4.80
N ALA A 161 -9.33 17.04 4.43
CA ALA A 161 -10.15 17.94 5.22
C ALA A 161 -10.43 17.39 6.64
N SER A 162 -10.52 16.08 6.82
CA SER A 162 -10.77 15.47 8.14
C SER A 162 -9.60 15.67 9.11
N VAL A 163 -8.38 15.69 8.60
CA VAL A 163 -7.17 15.91 9.40
C VAL A 163 -7.11 17.35 9.94
N MET A 164 -7.69 18.30 9.20
CA MET A 164 -7.66 19.72 9.55
C MET A 164 -8.81 20.13 10.48
N THR A 165 -9.95 19.43 10.41
CA THR A 165 -11.19 19.86 11.06
C THR A 165 -11.73 18.89 12.11
N PHE A 166 -11.41 17.60 11.99
CA PHE A 166 -11.88 16.56 12.90
C PHE A 166 -10.74 16.12 13.81
N PHE A 167 -10.78 16.55 15.07
CA PHE A 167 -9.72 16.33 16.07
C PHE A 167 -8.31 16.70 15.55
N PRO A 168 -8.03 17.99 15.26
CA PRO A 168 -6.75 18.44 14.74
C PRO A 168 -5.59 18.01 15.65
N GLY A 169 -4.53 17.44 15.07
CA GLY A 169 -3.36 16.96 15.80
C GLY A 169 -3.53 15.65 16.56
N VAL A 170 -4.74 15.07 16.59
CA VAL A 170 -5.02 13.77 17.24
C VAL A 170 -5.05 12.65 16.21
N LEU A 171 -5.70 12.87 15.07
CA LEU A 171 -5.73 11.88 13.99
C LEU A 171 -4.49 12.01 13.09
N PRO A 172 -3.88 10.89 12.69
CA PRO A 172 -2.70 10.93 11.84
C PRO A 172 -3.06 11.41 10.43
N SER A 173 -2.24 12.32 9.87
CA SER A 173 -2.34 12.75 8.48
C SER A 173 -1.82 11.72 7.48
N ALA A 174 -0.99 10.79 7.95
CA ALA A 174 -0.40 9.73 7.14
C ALA A 174 -0.18 8.46 7.97
N ARG A 175 -0.15 7.32 7.28
CA ARG A 175 0.27 6.03 7.82
C ARG A 175 1.65 5.68 7.29
N LEU A 176 2.62 5.58 8.17
CA LEU A 176 3.98 5.14 7.86
C LEU A 176 4.09 3.62 8.03
N VAL A 177 4.77 3.00 7.09
CA VAL A 177 4.99 1.55 7.06
C VAL A 177 6.46 1.26 6.86
N ARG A 178 7.04 0.52 7.78
CA ARG A 178 8.40 -0.01 7.61
C ARG A 178 8.36 -1.28 6.79
N PRO A 179 9.08 -1.33 5.66
CA PRO A 179 9.19 -2.55 4.87
C PRO A 179 9.90 -3.66 5.62
N GLU A 180 9.42 -4.90 5.41
CA GLU A 180 10.08 -6.12 5.86
C GLU A 180 10.20 -7.10 4.70
N ALA A 181 11.26 -7.92 4.67
CA ALA A 181 11.42 -8.94 3.66
C ALA A 181 10.25 -9.95 3.69
N GLY A 182 9.65 -10.22 2.53
CA GLY A 182 8.46 -11.08 2.44
C GLY A 182 7.12 -10.38 2.72
N MET A 183 7.14 -9.10 3.08
CA MET A 183 5.91 -8.32 3.23
C MET A 183 5.30 -8.01 1.86
N MET A 184 4.00 -8.24 1.74
CA MET A 184 3.20 -7.79 0.59
C MET A 184 2.04 -6.93 1.10
N ILE A 185 1.86 -5.76 0.50
CA ILE A 185 0.78 -4.84 0.82
C ILE A 185 -0.07 -4.66 -0.44
N LEU A 186 -1.40 -4.67 -0.29
CA LEU A 186 -2.34 -4.37 -1.36
C LEU A 186 -3.32 -3.30 -0.87
N PHE A 187 -3.55 -2.29 -1.70
CA PHE A 187 -4.38 -1.12 -1.37
C PHE A 187 -5.10 -0.57 -2.59
N PRO A 188 -6.19 0.20 -2.42
CA PRO A 188 -6.87 0.85 -3.53
C PRO A 188 -5.94 1.78 -4.29
N SER A 189 -5.96 1.72 -5.61
CA SER A 189 -5.02 2.46 -6.47
C SER A 189 -5.13 3.99 -6.36
N TYR A 190 -6.27 4.50 -5.86
CA TYR A 190 -6.49 5.92 -5.60
C TYR A 190 -5.79 6.44 -4.35
N LEU A 191 -5.35 5.54 -3.44
CA LEU A 191 -4.72 5.93 -2.18
C LEU A 191 -3.36 6.55 -2.47
N GLN A 192 -3.22 7.83 -2.15
CA GLN A 192 -1.98 8.58 -2.33
C GLN A 192 -0.88 8.00 -1.46
N HIS A 193 0.28 7.78 -2.05
CA HIS A 193 1.42 7.21 -1.34
C HIS A 193 2.75 7.68 -1.91
N SER A 194 3.76 7.63 -1.07
CA SER A 194 5.15 7.98 -1.39
C SER A 194 6.12 7.01 -0.73
N VAL A 195 7.38 7.08 -1.12
CA VAL A 195 8.48 6.42 -0.39
C VAL A 195 9.43 7.50 0.09
N ARG A 196 9.63 7.58 1.39
CA ARG A 196 10.58 8.53 2.00
C ARG A 196 12.00 8.24 1.53
N MET A 197 12.81 9.30 1.47
CA MET A 197 14.21 9.19 1.06
C MET A 197 14.91 8.06 1.84
N TYR A 198 15.44 7.09 1.11
CA TYR A 198 16.18 5.97 1.67
C TYR A 198 17.59 6.42 2.04
N THR A 199 18.08 6.06 3.23
CA THR A 199 19.39 6.50 3.73
C THR A 199 20.37 5.35 4.01
N GLY A 200 19.91 4.10 3.88
CA GLY A 200 20.74 2.90 4.02
C GLY A 200 21.79 2.73 2.91
N GLU A 201 22.78 1.92 3.17
CA GLU A 201 23.91 1.68 2.25
C GLU A 201 23.64 0.50 1.28
N ARG A 202 22.89 -0.53 1.72
CA ARG A 202 22.51 -1.64 0.84
C ARG A 202 21.29 -1.28 -0.01
N PRO A 203 21.15 -1.85 -1.23
CA PRO A 203 19.97 -1.62 -2.06
C PRO A 203 18.67 -2.06 -1.37
N ARG A 204 17.64 -1.21 -1.40
CA ARG A 204 16.26 -1.53 -1.07
C ARG A 204 15.54 -1.96 -2.34
N ILE A 205 15.02 -3.21 -2.36
CA ILE A 205 14.47 -3.86 -3.54
C ILE A 205 13.01 -4.26 -3.30
N CYS A 206 12.13 -3.87 -4.19
CA CYS A 206 10.74 -4.26 -4.15
C CYS A 206 10.17 -4.50 -5.55
N VAL A 207 9.02 -5.18 -5.58
CA VAL A 207 8.24 -5.44 -6.80
C VAL A 207 6.85 -4.85 -6.61
N PRO A 208 6.63 -3.60 -7.06
CA PRO A 208 5.30 -3.04 -7.15
C PRO A 208 4.49 -3.68 -8.29
N PHE A 209 3.17 -3.69 -8.13
CA PHE A 209 2.25 -4.18 -9.17
C PHE A 209 0.90 -3.49 -9.11
N ASN A 210 0.19 -3.47 -10.21
CA ASN A 210 -1.18 -3.00 -10.31
C ASN A 210 -2.10 -4.11 -10.83
N ALA A 211 -3.31 -4.16 -10.30
CA ALA A 211 -4.37 -5.03 -10.80
C ALA A 211 -5.46 -4.19 -11.47
N HIS A 212 -5.73 -4.51 -12.73
CA HIS A 212 -6.78 -3.89 -13.53
C HIS A 212 -7.95 -4.86 -13.61
N ILE A 213 -9.04 -4.55 -12.90
CA ILE A 213 -10.19 -5.44 -12.75
C ILE A 213 -11.28 -5.03 -13.74
N ARG A 214 -11.88 -6.06 -14.35
CA ARG A 214 -13.15 -5.96 -15.09
C ARG A 214 -14.19 -6.80 -14.39
N ILE A 215 -15.35 -6.21 -14.16
CA ILE A 215 -16.50 -6.88 -13.60
C ILE A 215 -17.47 -7.11 -14.75
N SER A 216 -17.88 -8.35 -14.96
CA SER A 216 -18.86 -8.75 -15.98
C SER A 216 -19.99 -9.56 -15.34
N GLY A 217 -21.21 -9.32 -15.80
CA GLY A 217 -22.40 -10.03 -15.35
C GLY A 217 -23.20 -9.23 -14.30
N THR A 218 -24.21 -8.60 -14.75
CA THR A 218 -25.45 -8.32 -14.01
C THR A 218 -26.54 -9.23 -14.57
#